data_740f8666ecddc61ac9c98605f78535fa
#
_entry.id   740f8666ecddc61ac9c98605f78535fa
#
_cell.length_a   1.000
_cell.length_b   1.000
_cell.length_c   1.000
_cell.angle_alpha   90.00
_cell.angle_beta   90.00
_cell.angle_gamma   90.00
#
_symmetry.space_group_name_H-M   'P 1'
#
loop_
_entity.id
_entity.type
_entity.pdbx_description
1 polymer ?
#
loop_
_entity_poly.entity_id
_entity_poly.type
_entity_poly.pdbx_seq_one_letter_code
_entity_poly.pdbx_strand_id
1 'polypeptide(L)'
;FGQGNRLIQGIVVGFDETGDQEELKEIAEVLDFSPVLNQEQLWLADELRKSVFSYKITLLKAMLPSLLNSSYDKLLYPTELLNDEERSAIFGQEDSLRFSDLDKKSQAKLIRLTQTGRIRLEYQATDKKHIKTEKWYQVNHTALQNHNLPRQAKKKQALKEVLLEQQDSKLLADLRENFSRDIINYFVKENLISIEDREISRSAAYFQKERQQQSLTLNDEQAAAVAAITQKIGQSHSQPVLLEGVTGSGKTEVYLQVIAEALAQGKTAIMLVPEISLTPQVTDRFISRFGDQVAILHSGLSDGEKYDEWRKVERGAAQVVVGARSAIFAPLTNIGAIIIDEEHESSYKQDSNPRYHAREVALLRAQYNQAVLVLGSATPSLESRARASRGVYDFQLLSKRANPLAQIPQVEVVDFRDYIGQHEASNFTPVLLEAIQDRLDKGEQTVLMLNRRGYSSFVMCRECGTVDSCPNCDISLTLHMDTKTMNCHYCGFSKNIPQSCPNCASRSIRY
;
A
#
# COMPACT_ATOMS: atom_id res chain seq x y z
N PHE A 1 14.88 -20.32 17.98
CA PHE A 1 15.29 -21.04 16.77
C PHE A 1 16.64 -20.48 16.28
N GLY A 2 17.66 -21.30 16.20
CA GLY A 2 18.99 -20.95 15.69
C GLY A 2 20.11 -21.19 16.68
N GLN A 3 21.34 -21.36 16.18
CA GLN A 3 22.56 -21.47 17.00
C GLN A 3 22.88 -20.08 17.58
N GLY A 4 22.95 -19.97 18.92
CA GLY A 4 23.29 -18.75 19.65
C GLY A 4 22.10 -18.03 20.29
N ASN A 5 22.38 -16.95 21.04
CA ASN A 5 21.40 -16.14 21.80
C ASN A 5 20.65 -15.11 20.97
N ARG A 6 20.43 -15.34 19.66
CA ARG A 6 19.72 -14.39 18.79
C ARG A 6 18.21 -14.58 18.96
N LEU A 7 17.51 -13.51 19.34
CA LEU A 7 16.05 -13.48 19.30
C LEU A 7 15.56 -13.45 17.85
N ILE A 8 14.54 -14.26 17.58
CA ILE A 8 13.90 -14.35 16.26
C ILE A 8 12.41 -14.17 16.48
N GLN A 9 11.81 -13.24 15.73
CA GLN A 9 10.38 -13.08 15.72
C GLN A 9 9.73 -14.25 14.96
N GLY A 10 8.78 -14.92 15.60
CA GLY A 10 7.92 -15.94 15.03
C GLY A 10 6.45 -15.56 15.07
N ILE A 11 5.63 -16.28 14.35
CA ILE A 11 4.17 -16.17 14.39
C ILE A 11 3.64 -17.51 14.90
N VAL A 12 2.86 -17.48 15.98
CA VAL A 12 2.18 -18.69 16.50
C VAL A 12 1.06 -19.04 15.53
N VAL A 13 1.14 -20.23 14.92
CA VAL A 13 0.17 -20.71 13.91
C VAL A 13 -0.69 -21.87 14.41
N GLY A 14 -0.40 -22.40 15.61
CA GLY A 14 -1.13 -23.49 16.24
C GLY A 14 -0.44 -23.97 17.49
N PHE A 15 -1.11 -24.89 18.21
CA PHE A 15 -0.62 -25.57 19.39
C PHE A 15 -0.61 -27.08 19.10
N ASP A 16 0.39 -27.77 19.59
CA ASP A 16 0.50 -29.24 19.53
C ASP A 16 0.78 -29.77 20.93
N GLU A 17 -0.03 -30.71 21.37
CA GLU A 17 0.09 -31.35 22.68
C GLU A 17 0.93 -32.63 22.64
N THR A 18 1.30 -33.11 21.44
CA THR A 18 1.95 -34.41 21.24
C THR A 18 3.47 -34.34 21.12
N GLY A 19 4.08 -33.19 21.47
CA GLY A 19 5.49 -32.92 21.25
C GLY A 19 6.44 -33.71 22.20
N ASP A 20 6.92 -34.84 21.73
CA ASP A 20 8.04 -35.60 22.30
C ASP A 20 9.38 -34.93 21.94
N GLN A 21 9.60 -33.69 22.32
CA GLN A 21 10.84 -32.96 22.00
C GLN A 21 11.57 -32.53 23.27
N GLU A 22 12.68 -33.20 23.54
CA GLU A 22 13.51 -33.00 24.72
C GLU A 22 14.19 -31.62 24.85
N GLU A 23 14.13 -30.74 23.81
CA GLU A 23 14.77 -29.41 23.83
C GLU A 23 13.91 -28.31 23.20
N LEU A 24 12.76 -28.01 23.77
CA LEU A 24 11.99 -26.83 23.38
C LEU A 24 12.53 -25.58 24.09
N LYS A 25 12.75 -24.50 23.32
CA LYS A 25 13.08 -23.19 23.88
C LYS A 25 11.79 -22.46 24.21
N GLU A 26 11.75 -21.83 25.38
CA GLU A 26 10.63 -21.00 25.82
C GLU A 26 10.48 -19.77 24.92
N ILE A 27 9.24 -19.29 24.78
CA ILE A 27 8.93 -18.00 24.13
C ILE A 27 9.41 -16.92 25.09
N ALA A 28 10.38 -16.10 24.64
CA ALA A 28 10.96 -15.04 25.46
C ALA A 28 9.94 -13.93 25.76
N GLU A 29 9.10 -13.58 24.79
CA GLU A 29 8.12 -12.49 24.91
C GLU A 29 6.98 -12.68 23.89
N VAL A 30 5.75 -12.35 24.30
CA VAL A 30 4.57 -12.28 23.45
C VAL A 30 4.35 -10.81 23.08
N LEU A 31 4.53 -10.47 21.81
CA LEU A 31 4.54 -9.08 21.32
C LEU A 31 3.13 -8.50 21.10
N ASP A 32 2.12 -9.35 20.86
CA ASP A 32 0.76 -8.94 20.55
C ASP A 32 -0.22 -9.59 21.52
N PHE A 33 -1.10 -8.77 22.13
CA PHE A 33 -2.11 -9.26 23.09
C PHE A 33 -3.31 -9.94 22.40
N SER A 34 -3.50 -9.73 21.10
CA SER A 34 -4.54 -10.32 20.27
C SER A 34 -3.95 -10.93 19.01
N PRO A 35 -4.59 -11.95 18.42
CA PRO A 35 -4.15 -12.51 17.15
C PRO A 35 -4.12 -11.46 16.04
N VAL A 36 -2.98 -11.26 15.40
CA VAL A 36 -2.79 -10.31 14.28
C VAL A 36 -3.18 -10.89 12.91
N LEU A 37 -3.42 -12.19 12.84
CA LEU A 37 -3.87 -12.92 11.66
C LEU A 37 -5.14 -13.68 12.00
N ASN A 38 -6.13 -13.62 11.11
CA ASN A 38 -7.36 -14.38 11.23
C ASN A 38 -7.22 -15.79 10.64
N GLN A 39 -8.23 -16.65 10.86
CA GLN A 39 -8.22 -18.03 10.38
C GLN A 39 -8.14 -18.15 8.85
N GLU A 40 -8.79 -17.24 8.11
CA GLU A 40 -8.71 -17.19 6.66
C GLU A 40 -7.28 -16.93 6.19
N GLN A 41 -6.58 -15.97 6.82
CA GLN A 41 -5.20 -15.64 6.45
C GLN A 41 -4.23 -16.79 6.73
N LEU A 42 -4.40 -17.52 7.82
CA LEU A 42 -3.60 -18.72 8.12
C LEU A 42 -3.83 -19.83 7.08
N TRP A 43 -5.09 -20.10 6.75
CA TRP A 43 -5.48 -21.03 5.69
C TRP A 43 -4.94 -20.57 4.32
N LEU A 44 -5.11 -19.30 3.99
CA LEU A 44 -4.63 -18.73 2.73
C LEU A 44 -3.12 -18.88 2.55
N ALA A 45 -2.35 -18.72 3.63
CA ALA A 45 -0.90 -18.94 3.57
C ALA A 45 -0.56 -20.41 3.25
N ASP A 46 -1.34 -21.37 3.79
CA ASP A 46 -1.13 -22.79 3.50
C ASP A 46 -1.53 -23.16 2.06
N GLU A 47 -2.59 -22.56 1.52
CA GLU A 47 -2.98 -22.78 0.12
C GLU A 47 -1.99 -22.13 -0.86
N LEU A 48 -1.62 -20.86 -0.62
CA LEU A 48 -0.70 -20.14 -1.51
C LEU A 48 0.69 -20.75 -1.58
N ARG A 49 1.22 -21.30 -0.48
CA ARG A 49 2.56 -21.92 -0.52
C ARG A 49 2.67 -23.08 -1.50
N LYS A 50 1.53 -23.75 -1.82
CA LYS A 50 1.48 -24.85 -2.78
C LYS A 50 1.77 -24.40 -4.22
N SER A 51 1.41 -23.15 -4.55
CA SER A 51 1.54 -22.60 -5.92
C SER A 51 2.72 -21.64 -6.08
N VAL A 52 3.06 -20.86 -5.03
CA VAL A 52 4.11 -19.84 -5.14
C VAL A 52 5.48 -20.28 -4.66
N PHE A 53 5.64 -21.52 -4.20
CA PHE A 53 6.92 -22.13 -3.73
C PHE A 53 7.64 -21.22 -2.71
N SER A 54 6.91 -20.70 -1.73
CA SER A 54 7.45 -19.81 -0.70
C SER A 54 7.28 -20.43 0.70
N TYR A 55 8.12 -20.00 1.64
CA TYR A 55 7.93 -20.37 3.04
C TYR A 55 6.67 -19.74 3.62
N LYS A 56 5.94 -20.47 4.47
CA LYS A 56 4.73 -19.98 5.16
C LYS A 56 4.97 -18.64 5.84
N ILE A 57 6.08 -18.49 6.56
CA ILE A 57 6.43 -17.24 7.26
C ILE A 57 6.58 -16.04 6.31
N THR A 58 7.07 -16.26 5.10
CA THR A 58 7.20 -15.19 4.10
C THR A 58 5.83 -14.71 3.62
N LEU A 59 4.90 -15.64 3.43
CA LEU A 59 3.51 -15.34 3.08
C LEU A 59 2.80 -14.61 4.22
N LEU A 60 2.91 -15.10 5.46
CA LEU A 60 2.32 -14.46 6.63
C LEU A 60 2.84 -13.03 6.82
N LYS A 61 4.15 -12.80 6.63
CA LYS A 61 4.73 -11.46 6.69
C LYS A 61 4.24 -10.54 5.57
N ALA A 62 3.94 -11.07 4.38
CA ALA A 62 3.38 -10.28 3.28
C ALA A 62 1.92 -9.85 3.53
N MET A 63 1.22 -10.52 4.44
CA MET A 63 -0.16 -10.20 4.85
C MET A 63 -0.23 -9.14 5.96
N LEU A 64 0.90 -8.81 6.59
CA LEU A 64 0.98 -7.90 7.73
C LEU A 64 1.64 -6.59 7.35
N PRO A 65 1.24 -5.46 7.96
CA PRO A 65 1.97 -4.21 7.85
C PRO A 65 3.41 -4.34 8.35
N SER A 66 4.33 -3.58 7.73
CA SER A 66 5.75 -3.56 8.12
C SER A 66 5.99 -3.20 9.58
N LEU A 67 5.13 -2.38 10.18
CA LEU A 67 5.21 -1.98 11.59
C LEU A 67 4.95 -3.12 12.58
N LEU A 68 4.29 -4.19 12.15
CA LEU A 68 4.13 -5.41 12.97
C LEU A 68 5.38 -6.29 12.94
N ASN A 69 6.35 -6.00 12.06
CA ASN A 69 7.67 -6.63 12.10
C ASN A 69 8.55 -5.89 13.10
N SER A 70 8.71 -6.44 14.30
CA SER A 70 9.57 -5.86 15.34
C SER A 70 11.01 -5.79 14.85
N SER A 71 11.68 -4.65 15.10
CA SER A 71 13.13 -4.57 15.07
C SER A 71 13.67 -4.79 16.47
N TYR A 72 14.83 -5.40 16.55
CA TYR A 72 15.51 -5.62 17.82
C TYR A 72 16.67 -4.65 17.92
N ASP A 73 16.72 -3.87 19.01
CA ASP A 73 17.92 -3.16 19.40
C ASP A 73 18.85 -4.11 20.13
N LYS A 74 20.14 -3.92 19.92
CA LYS A 74 21.19 -4.63 20.62
C LYS A 74 21.64 -3.79 21.80
N LEU A 75 21.38 -4.27 23.01
CA LEU A 75 21.86 -3.67 24.23
C LEU A 75 23.11 -4.41 24.72
N LEU A 76 24.10 -3.63 25.12
CA LEU A 76 25.36 -4.10 25.64
C LEU A 76 25.36 -3.84 27.15
N TYR A 77 25.65 -4.88 27.94
CA TYR A 77 25.73 -4.81 29.40
C TYR A 77 27.14 -5.19 29.83
N PRO A 78 27.75 -4.51 30.83
CA PRO A 78 28.99 -4.94 31.42
C PRO A 78 28.81 -6.26 32.17
N THR A 79 29.80 -7.14 32.15
CA THR A 79 29.84 -8.33 33.00
C THR A 79 30.89 -8.14 34.12
N GLU A 80 30.91 -9.04 35.08
CA GLU A 80 31.88 -9.06 36.17
C GLU A 80 33.34 -9.20 35.69
N LEU A 81 33.56 -9.60 34.45
CA LEU A 81 34.88 -9.75 33.83
C LEU A 81 35.46 -8.40 33.33
N LEU A 82 34.69 -7.30 33.36
CA LEU A 82 35.17 -5.93 33.14
C LEU A 82 35.67 -5.34 34.46
N ASN A 83 36.87 -4.79 34.46
CA ASN A 83 37.30 -4.02 35.62
C ASN A 83 36.63 -2.62 35.66
N ASP A 84 36.70 -1.97 36.83
CA ASP A 84 36.02 -0.70 37.06
C ASP A 84 36.51 0.42 36.13
N GLU A 85 37.78 0.44 35.76
CA GLU A 85 38.35 1.42 34.81
C GLU A 85 37.80 1.24 33.40
N GLU A 86 37.75 -0.02 32.93
CA GLU A 86 37.21 -0.36 31.62
C GLU A 86 35.69 -0.11 31.56
N ARG A 87 34.96 -0.46 32.64
CA ARG A 87 33.55 -0.21 32.75
C ARG A 87 33.25 1.30 32.66
N SER A 88 33.99 2.09 33.42
CA SER A 88 33.82 3.57 33.41
C SER A 88 34.19 4.17 32.06
N ALA A 89 35.24 3.65 31.40
CA ALA A 89 35.67 4.14 30.09
C ALA A 89 34.69 3.78 28.94
N ILE A 90 33.95 2.66 29.05
CA ILE A 90 33.03 2.19 28.00
C ILE A 90 31.62 2.63 28.26
N PHE A 91 31.11 2.51 29.49
CA PHE A 91 29.71 2.70 29.87
C PHE A 91 29.49 4.04 30.60
N GLY A 92 30.56 4.66 31.12
CA GLY A 92 30.41 5.87 31.94
C GLY A 92 29.56 5.60 33.18
N GLN A 93 28.45 6.32 33.31
CA GLN A 93 27.44 6.12 34.37
C GLN A 93 26.22 5.30 33.93
N GLU A 94 26.24 4.82 32.68
CA GLU A 94 25.10 4.05 32.13
C GLU A 94 25.22 2.55 32.45
N ASP A 95 24.08 1.94 32.71
CA ASP A 95 24.03 0.49 32.96
C ASP A 95 24.04 -0.35 31.67
N SER A 96 23.72 0.27 30.55
CA SER A 96 23.72 -0.36 29.23
C SER A 96 23.93 0.64 28.11
N LEU A 97 24.48 0.16 26.97
CA LEU A 97 24.66 0.97 25.77
C LEU A 97 23.86 0.35 24.61
N ARG A 98 23.21 1.19 23.81
CA ARG A 98 22.58 0.75 22.56
C ARG A 98 23.66 0.65 21.47
N PHE A 99 23.72 -0.51 20.82
CA PHE A 99 24.72 -0.76 19.78
C PHE A 99 24.53 0.14 18.54
N SER A 100 23.27 0.52 18.23
CA SER A 100 22.94 1.43 17.12
C SER A 100 23.51 2.83 17.29
N ASP A 101 23.66 3.30 18.53
CA ASP A 101 24.05 4.69 18.86
C ASP A 101 25.57 4.87 18.85
N LEU A 102 26.31 3.78 18.69
CA LEU A 102 27.77 3.77 18.71
C LEU A 102 28.34 3.98 17.31
N ASP A 103 29.48 4.69 17.25
CA ASP A 103 30.25 4.80 16.00
C ASP A 103 30.85 3.45 15.57
N LYS A 104 31.14 3.29 14.27
CA LYS A 104 31.65 2.03 13.70
C LYS A 104 32.93 1.50 14.38
N LYS A 105 33.77 2.38 14.90
CA LYS A 105 35.03 2.04 15.54
C LYS A 105 34.81 1.44 16.93
N SER A 106 33.92 2.04 17.69
CA SER A 106 33.45 1.54 18.99
C SER A 106 32.66 0.23 18.85
N GLN A 107 31.79 0.11 17.84
CA GLN A 107 31.08 -1.14 17.54
C GLN A 107 32.05 -2.31 17.33
N ALA A 108 33.12 -2.13 16.52
CA ALA A 108 34.09 -3.17 16.25
C ALA A 108 34.89 -3.60 17.52
N LYS A 109 35.21 -2.65 18.39
CA LYS A 109 35.87 -2.91 19.69
C LYS A 109 34.96 -3.72 20.62
N LEU A 110 33.71 -3.32 20.74
CA LEU A 110 32.76 -3.93 21.66
C LEU A 110 32.29 -5.31 21.19
N ILE A 111 32.25 -5.60 19.89
CA ILE A 111 32.01 -6.94 19.35
C ILE A 111 33.14 -7.92 19.85
N ARG A 112 34.41 -7.49 19.87
CA ARG A 112 35.49 -8.33 20.39
C ARG A 112 35.33 -8.62 21.88
N LEU A 113 34.86 -7.62 22.66
CA LEU A 113 34.60 -7.80 24.09
C LEU A 113 33.41 -8.71 24.38
N THR A 114 32.39 -8.74 23.47
CA THR A 114 31.29 -9.71 23.59
C THR A 114 31.76 -11.14 23.30
N GLN A 115 32.70 -11.33 22.36
CA GLN A 115 33.27 -12.64 22.04
C GLN A 115 34.08 -13.21 23.20
N THR A 116 34.69 -12.36 24.03
CA THR A 116 35.45 -12.77 25.23
C THR A 116 34.60 -12.85 26.49
N GLY A 117 33.28 -12.67 26.40
CA GLY A 117 32.34 -12.70 27.53
C GLY A 117 32.44 -11.51 28.49
N ARG A 118 33.27 -10.50 28.20
CA ARG A 118 33.45 -9.29 29.05
C ARG A 118 32.29 -8.33 28.95
N ILE A 119 31.54 -8.38 27.85
CA ILE A 119 30.28 -7.64 27.63
C ILE A 119 29.22 -8.67 27.23
N ARG A 120 28.07 -8.57 27.84
CA ARG A 120 26.87 -9.36 27.49
C ARG A 120 26.05 -8.57 26.47
N LEU A 121 25.71 -9.24 25.35
CA LEU A 121 24.82 -8.69 24.34
C LEU A 121 23.41 -9.23 24.59
N GLU A 122 22.47 -8.34 24.79
CA GLU A 122 21.06 -8.66 24.83
C GLU A 122 20.31 -8.03 23.67
N TYR A 123 19.23 -8.66 23.24
CA TYR A 123 18.34 -8.14 22.19
C TYR A 123 17.05 -7.69 22.84
N GLN A 124 16.72 -6.42 22.71
CA GLN A 124 15.46 -5.85 23.18
C GLN A 124 14.58 -5.58 21.98
N ALA A 125 13.31 -6.02 22.01
CA ALA A 125 12.34 -5.71 20.99
C ALA A 125 12.02 -4.20 21.04
N THR A 126 12.17 -3.54 19.89
CA THR A 126 11.78 -2.14 19.75
C THR A 126 10.37 -2.10 19.21
N ASP A 127 9.43 -1.64 20.02
CA ASP A 127 8.06 -1.43 19.57
C ASP A 127 8.01 -0.21 18.64
N LYS A 128 7.78 -0.48 17.34
CA LYS A 128 7.59 0.57 16.32
C LYS A 128 6.14 1.04 16.24
N LYS A 129 5.26 0.47 17.07
CA LYS A 129 3.82 0.73 17.05
C LYS A 129 3.52 2.06 17.73
N HIS A 130 3.79 3.18 17.07
CA HIS A 130 3.35 4.47 17.55
C HIS A 130 1.94 4.77 17.02
N ILE A 131 0.94 4.51 17.87
CA ILE A 131 -0.41 5.03 17.66
C ILE A 131 -0.32 6.54 17.81
N LYS A 132 -0.74 7.29 16.78
CA LYS A 132 -0.80 8.73 16.88
C LYS A 132 -1.99 9.10 17.77
N THR A 133 -1.73 9.75 18.88
CA THR A 133 -2.78 10.26 19.79
C THR A 133 -2.73 11.78 19.82
N GLU A 134 -3.87 12.40 19.96
CA GLU A 134 -4.03 13.80 20.30
C GLU A 134 -4.70 13.93 21.63
N LYS A 135 -4.27 14.96 22.39
CA LYS A 135 -4.85 15.22 23.71
C LYS A 135 -6.11 16.06 23.54
N TRP A 136 -7.20 15.51 24.01
CA TRP A 136 -8.48 16.17 24.06
C TRP A 136 -8.82 16.51 25.52
N TYR A 137 -9.57 17.58 25.74
CA TYR A 137 -10.06 17.92 27.06
C TYR A 137 -11.57 17.90 27.08
N GLN A 138 -12.11 17.50 28.21
CA GLN A 138 -13.53 17.52 28.53
C GLN A 138 -13.77 18.38 29.76
N VAL A 139 -14.80 19.22 29.74
CA VAL A 139 -15.13 20.15 30.80
C VAL A 139 -16.04 19.46 31.82
N ASN A 140 -15.69 19.60 33.11
CA ASN A 140 -16.58 19.24 34.21
C ASN A 140 -17.41 20.47 34.58
N HIS A 141 -18.55 20.64 33.91
CA HIS A 141 -19.41 21.83 34.09
C HIS A 141 -19.88 22.02 35.52
N THR A 142 -20.27 20.92 36.23
CA THR A 142 -20.74 21.01 37.62
C THR A 142 -19.64 21.51 38.54
N ALA A 143 -18.43 20.99 38.40
CA ALA A 143 -17.28 21.44 39.19
C ALA A 143 -16.90 22.88 38.84
N LEU A 144 -16.89 23.19 37.55
CA LEU A 144 -16.48 24.49 37.02
C LEU A 144 -17.41 25.64 37.47
N GLN A 145 -18.73 25.39 37.47
CA GLN A 145 -19.71 26.39 37.95
C GLN A 145 -19.52 26.73 39.43
N ASN A 146 -19.27 25.72 40.23
CA ASN A 146 -19.12 25.88 41.71
C ASN A 146 -17.71 26.32 42.15
N HIS A 147 -16.74 26.35 41.23
CA HIS A 147 -15.36 26.71 41.56
C HIS A 147 -15.17 28.22 41.58
N ASN A 148 -14.80 28.78 42.75
CA ASN A 148 -14.57 30.21 42.93
C ASN A 148 -13.10 30.55 42.63
N LEU A 149 -12.86 31.42 41.68
CA LEU A 149 -11.54 31.96 41.36
C LEU A 149 -11.35 33.35 41.99
N PRO A 150 -10.14 33.68 42.54
CA PRO A 150 -9.83 34.98 43.06
C PRO A 150 -10.01 36.08 41.99
N ARG A 151 -10.56 37.22 42.37
CA ARG A 151 -10.78 38.36 41.46
C ARG A 151 -9.52 38.85 40.74
N GLN A 152 -8.34 38.64 41.35
CA GLN A 152 -7.05 39.01 40.76
C GLN A 152 -6.55 38.05 39.66
N ALA A 153 -7.12 36.84 39.56
CA ALA A 153 -6.70 35.81 38.62
C ALA A 153 -7.35 35.97 37.23
N LYS A 154 -7.23 37.14 36.62
CA LYS A 154 -7.92 37.51 35.37
C LYS A 154 -7.77 36.47 34.24
N LYS A 155 -6.58 35.89 34.02
CA LYS A 155 -6.35 34.86 32.99
C LYS A 155 -7.05 33.55 33.27
N LYS A 156 -7.18 33.12 34.55
CA LYS A 156 -7.94 31.94 34.94
C LYS A 156 -9.44 32.18 34.79
N GLN A 157 -9.91 33.38 35.07
CA GLN A 157 -11.33 33.77 34.88
C GLN A 157 -11.68 33.70 33.37
N ALA A 158 -10.83 34.26 32.51
CA ALA A 158 -11.02 34.21 31.06
C ALA A 158 -11.09 32.77 30.56
N LEU A 159 -10.22 31.85 31.04
CA LEU A 159 -10.30 30.44 30.68
C LEU A 159 -11.61 29.81 31.20
N LYS A 160 -12.04 30.11 32.43
CA LYS A 160 -13.30 29.64 33.00
C LYS A 160 -14.50 30.02 32.14
N GLU A 161 -14.56 31.28 31.67
CA GLU A 161 -15.61 31.80 30.77
C GLU A 161 -15.64 30.98 29.44
N VAL A 162 -14.49 30.82 28.79
CA VAL A 162 -14.37 30.04 27.56
C VAL A 162 -14.83 28.59 27.76
N LEU A 163 -14.49 27.96 28.89
CA LEU A 163 -14.85 26.59 29.17
C LEU A 163 -16.36 26.43 29.50
N LEU A 164 -16.99 27.43 30.09
CA LEU A 164 -18.44 27.40 30.40
C LEU A 164 -19.34 27.43 29.15
N GLU A 165 -18.84 28.04 28.06
CA GLU A 165 -19.56 28.10 26.78
C GLU A 165 -19.44 26.82 25.94
N GLN A 166 -18.54 25.89 26.33
CA GLN A 166 -18.26 24.67 25.59
C GLN A 166 -19.14 23.50 26.07
N GLN A 167 -19.85 22.85 25.15
CA GLN A 167 -20.64 21.66 25.45
C GLN A 167 -19.93 20.35 25.12
N ASP A 168 -19.01 20.36 24.14
CA ASP A 168 -18.31 19.18 23.63
C ASP A 168 -16.83 19.16 24.01
N SER A 169 -16.22 17.96 23.98
CA SER A 169 -14.77 17.81 24.13
C SER A 169 -14.05 18.42 22.92
N LYS A 170 -12.91 19.12 23.16
CA LYS A 170 -12.10 19.78 22.14
C LYS A 170 -10.62 19.42 22.27
N LEU A 171 -9.84 19.74 21.23
CA LEU A 171 -8.40 19.55 21.22
C LEU A 171 -7.72 20.43 22.28
N LEU A 172 -6.84 19.82 23.06
CA LEU A 172 -6.05 20.56 24.07
C LEU A 172 -5.10 21.60 23.41
N ALA A 173 -4.73 21.39 22.16
CA ALA A 173 -3.93 22.34 21.37
C ALA A 173 -4.62 23.71 21.27
N ASP A 174 -5.93 23.75 21.05
CA ASP A 174 -6.71 25.00 20.91
C ASP A 174 -6.65 25.85 22.18
N LEU A 175 -6.65 25.18 23.35
CA LEU A 175 -6.47 25.92 24.62
C LEU A 175 -5.04 26.44 24.79
N ARG A 176 -4.03 25.70 24.29
CA ARG A 176 -2.62 26.06 24.41
C ARG A 176 -2.22 27.24 23.53
N GLU A 177 -2.97 27.54 22.48
CA GLU A 177 -2.77 28.73 21.66
C GLU A 177 -3.09 30.01 22.43
N ASN A 178 -4.08 29.98 23.33
CA ASN A 178 -4.57 31.18 24.02
C ASN A 178 -4.21 31.22 25.49
N PHE A 179 -3.87 30.10 26.12
CA PHE A 179 -3.61 29.98 27.55
C PHE A 179 -2.32 29.22 27.84
N SER A 180 -1.56 29.72 28.85
CA SER A 180 -0.30 29.10 29.26
C SER A 180 -0.54 27.70 29.88
N ARG A 181 0.48 26.85 29.75
CA ARG A 181 0.47 25.46 30.28
C ARG A 181 0.16 25.42 31.78
N ASP A 182 0.65 26.42 32.56
CA ASP A 182 0.43 26.46 34.02
C ASP A 182 -1.01 26.72 34.37
N ILE A 183 -1.71 27.55 33.58
CA ILE A 183 -3.14 27.82 33.80
C ILE A 183 -3.96 26.58 33.49
N ILE A 184 -3.68 25.90 32.36
CA ILE A 184 -4.36 24.67 31.96
C ILE A 184 -4.13 23.58 33.02
N ASN A 185 -2.88 23.38 33.47
CA ASN A 185 -2.54 22.41 34.51
C ASN A 185 -3.25 22.68 35.84
N TYR A 186 -3.50 23.92 36.18
CA TYR A 186 -4.29 24.28 37.36
C TYR A 186 -5.72 23.73 37.22
N PHE A 187 -6.38 23.91 36.06
CA PHE A 187 -7.74 23.41 35.83
C PHE A 187 -7.80 21.87 35.83
N VAL A 188 -6.78 21.21 35.34
CA VAL A 188 -6.65 19.74 35.41
C VAL A 188 -6.51 19.28 36.87
N LYS A 189 -5.63 19.95 37.64
CA LYS A 189 -5.36 19.58 39.03
C LYS A 189 -6.58 19.77 39.94
N GLU A 190 -7.40 20.77 39.65
CA GLU A 190 -8.66 21.06 40.37
C GLU A 190 -9.85 20.21 39.83
N ASN A 191 -9.61 19.26 38.93
CA ASN A 191 -10.64 18.41 38.28
C ASN A 191 -11.75 19.22 37.56
N LEU A 192 -11.45 20.41 37.07
CA LEU A 192 -12.36 21.25 36.30
C LEU A 192 -12.39 20.85 34.83
N ILE A 193 -11.29 20.29 34.33
CA ILE A 193 -11.18 19.64 33.04
C ILE A 193 -10.44 18.32 33.20
N SER A 194 -10.83 17.31 32.41
CA SER A 194 -10.09 16.07 32.25
C SER A 194 -9.40 16.04 30.89
N ILE A 195 -8.21 15.45 30.83
CA ILE A 195 -7.48 15.26 29.59
C ILE A 195 -7.45 13.78 29.26
N GLU A 196 -7.82 13.44 28.05
CA GLU A 196 -7.74 12.08 27.50
C GLU A 196 -6.92 12.07 26.22
N ASP A 197 -6.14 11.00 26.03
CA ASP A 197 -5.46 10.75 24.77
C ASP A 197 -6.44 10.03 23.84
N ARG A 198 -6.85 10.71 22.76
CA ARG A 198 -7.67 10.10 21.71
C ARG A 198 -6.81 9.72 20.52
N GLU A 199 -7.01 8.50 20.07
CA GLU A 199 -6.35 8.00 18.88
C GLU A 199 -6.84 8.76 17.65
N ILE A 200 -5.91 9.19 16.80
CA ILE A 200 -6.23 9.82 15.51
C ILE A 200 -5.61 9.02 14.38
N SER A 201 -6.40 8.83 13.32
CA SER A 201 -5.89 8.28 12.07
C SER A 201 -5.06 9.33 11.34
N ARG A 202 -3.85 8.95 10.86
CA ARG A 202 -3.01 9.79 10.01
C ARG A 202 -3.64 10.05 8.64
N SER A 203 -4.57 9.19 8.22
CA SER A 203 -5.29 9.28 6.95
C SER A 203 -6.48 10.25 6.95
N ALA A 204 -6.77 10.92 8.07
CA ALA A 204 -7.91 11.85 8.20
C ALA A 204 -7.94 12.97 7.15
N ALA A 205 -6.81 13.29 6.51
CA ALA A 205 -6.75 14.28 5.43
C ALA A 205 -7.58 13.89 4.17
N TYR A 206 -7.80 12.60 3.93
CA TYR A 206 -8.62 12.11 2.82
C TYR A 206 -10.13 12.25 3.09
N PHE A 207 -10.55 12.30 4.36
CA PHE A 207 -11.96 12.25 4.79
C PHE A 207 -12.59 13.64 5.03
N GLN A 208 -11.86 14.74 4.81
CA GLN A 208 -12.35 16.10 5.10
C GLN A 208 -13.44 16.63 4.14
N LYS A 209 -13.85 15.87 3.14
CA LYS A 209 -14.93 16.28 2.21
C LYS A 209 -16.17 15.42 2.43
N GLU A 210 -17.09 15.88 3.26
CA GLU A 210 -18.45 15.38 3.28
C GLU A 210 -19.15 15.65 1.93
N ARG A 211 -19.08 14.67 1.03
CA ARG A 211 -19.91 14.61 -0.17
C ARG A 211 -20.51 13.23 -0.25
N GLN A 212 -21.71 13.07 0.28
CA GLN A 212 -22.51 11.88 -0.01
C GLN A 212 -22.92 11.90 -1.49
N GLN A 213 -22.25 11.10 -2.28
CA GLN A 213 -22.62 10.92 -3.68
C GLN A 213 -23.77 9.92 -3.75
N GLN A 214 -24.92 10.34 -4.29
CA GLN A 214 -26.04 9.44 -4.57
C GLN A 214 -25.69 8.45 -5.68
N SER A 215 -26.34 7.27 -5.67
CA SER A 215 -26.19 6.31 -6.77
C SER A 215 -26.68 6.91 -8.08
N LEU A 216 -25.88 6.68 -9.13
CA LEU A 216 -26.28 7.07 -10.48
C LEU A 216 -27.31 6.08 -11.01
N THR A 217 -28.21 6.57 -11.87
CA THR A 217 -29.15 5.72 -12.58
C THR A 217 -28.40 4.87 -13.60
N LEU A 218 -28.56 3.57 -13.51
CA LEU A 218 -27.92 2.62 -14.42
C LEU A 218 -28.66 2.55 -15.76
N ASN A 219 -27.93 2.32 -16.84
CA ASN A 219 -28.52 1.87 -18.08
C ASN A 219 -28.86 0.35 -18.02
N ASP A 220 -29.58 -0.15 -19.02
CA ASP A 220 -30.05 -1.55 -19.03
C ASP A 220 -28.92 -2.57 -18.91
N GLU A 221 -27.78 -2.36 -19.61
CA GLU A 221 -26.61 -3.26 -19.57
C GLU A 221 -25.96 -3.25 -18.17
N GLN A 222 -25.81 -2.08 -17.56
CA GLN A 222 -25.27 -1.93 -16.21
C GLN A 222 -26.19 -2.57 -15.18
N ALA A 223 -27.50 -2.33 -15.28
CA ALA A 223 -28.51 -2.89 -14.37
C ALA A 223 -28.51 -4.44 -14.46
N ALA A 224 -28.47 -4.98 -15.66
CA ALA A 224 -28.37 -6.43 -15.88
C ALA A 224 -27.09 -7.02 -15.29
N ALA A 225 -25.94 -6.35 -15.48
CA ALA A 225 -24.66 -6.77 -14.91
C ALA A 225 -24.68 -6.73 -13.38
N VAL A 226 -25.19 -5.68 -12.76
CA VAL A 226 -25.33 -5.58 -11.29
C VAL A 226 -26.21 -6.72 -10.79
N ALA A 227 -27.37 -6.95 -11.38
CA ALA A 227 -28.30 -8.02 -10.98
C ALA A 227 -27.63 -9.42 -11.08
N ALA A 228 -26.95 -9.70 -12.19
CA ALA A 228 -26.25 -10.97 -12.39
C ALA A 228 -25.10 -11.19 -11.38
N ILE A 229 -24.36 -10.13 -11.04
CA ILE A 229 -23.25 -10.19 -10.08
C ILE A 229 -23.79 -10.34 -8.65
N THR A 230 -24.77 -9.55 -8.27
CA THR A 230 -25.27 -9.53 -6.87
C THR A 230 -26.00 -10.81 -6.49
N GLN A 231 -26.66 -11.47 -7.43
CA GLN A 231 -27.23 -12.81 -7.22
C GLN A 231 -26.22 -13.88 -6.79
N LYS A 232 -24.94 -13.68 -7.09
CA LYS A 232 -23.86 -14.62 -6.75
C LYS A 232 -23.27 -14.40 -5.35
N ILE A 233 -23.62 -13.31 -4.68
CA ILE A 233 -23.14 -13.02 -3.32
C ILE A 233 -23.70 -14.06 -2.35
N GLY A 234 -22.83 -14.75 -1.62
CA GLY A 234 -23.21 -15.81 -0.67
C GLY A 234 -23.49 -17.18 -1.29
N GLN A 235 -23.32 -17.33 -2.60
CA GLN A 235 -23.45 -18.63 -3.26
C GLN A 235 -22.16 -19.43 -3.16
N SER A 236 -22.26 -20.69 -2.72
CA SER A 236 -21.13 -21.61 -2.75
C SER A 236 -20.68 -21.90 -4.19
N HIS A 237 -19.37 -21.84 -4.43
CA HIS A 237 -18.76 -22.13 -5.73
C HIS A 237 -19.26 -21.24 -6.88
N SER A 238 -19.56 -19.98 -6.61
CA SER A 238 -19.93 -19.04 -7.65
C SER A 238 -18.77 -18.89 -8.66
N GLN A 239 -19.10 -18.93 -9.95
CA GLN A 239 -18.13 -18.67 -11.01
C GLN A 239 -17.69 -17.20 -10.93
N PRO A 240 -16.40 -16.91 -11.15
CA PRO A 240 -15.96 -15.53 -11.34
C PRO A 240 -16.69 -14.87 -12.50
N VAL A 241 -16.93 -13.58 -12.41
CA VAL A 241 -17.59 -12.79 -13.45
C VAL A 241 -16.53 -11.95 -14.18
N LEU A 242 -16.44 -12.11 -15.49
CA LEU A 242 -15.69 -11.19 -16.35
C LEU A 242 -16.62 -10.08 -16.81
N LEU A 243 -16.39 -8.86 -16.32
CA LEU A 243 -17.09 -7.66 -16.75
C LEU A 243 -16.24 -6.93 -17.80
N GLU A 244 -16.52 -7.19 -19.07
CA GLU A 244 -15.92 -6.48 -20.19
C GLU A 244 -16.73 -5.23 -20.50
N GLY A 245 -16.10 -4.07 -20.55
CA GLY A 245 -16.81 -2.82 -20.83
C GLY A 245 -15.91 -1.80 -21.48
N VAL A 246 -16.40 -1.20 -22.58
CA VAL A 246 -15.65 -0.13 -23.28
C VAL A 246 -15.27 0.99 -22.34
N THR A 247 -14.21 1.71 -22.67
CA THR A 247 -13.77 2.87 -21.87
C THR A 247 -14.92 3.88 -21.74
N GLY A 248 -15.24 4.28 -20.51
CA GLY A 248 -16.38 5.16 -20.23
C GLY A 248 -17.74 4.45 -20.22
N SER A 249 -17.81 3.12 -20.19
CA SER A 249 -19.06 2.35 -20.05
C SER A 249 -19.67 2.43 -18.64
N GLY A 250 -18.95 3.02 -17.67
CA GLY A 250 -19.41 3.14 -16.28
C GLY A 250 -19.18 1.89 -15.42
N LYS A 251 -18.18 1.05 -15.73
CA LYS A 251 -17.79 -0.10 -14.88
C LYS A 251 -17.68 0.26 -13.40
N THR A 252 -17.11 1.44 -13.09
CA THR A 252 -16.93 1.88 -11.70
C THR A 252 -18.27 2.01 -10.97
N GLU A 253 -19.34 2.50 -11.63
CA GLU A 253 -20.66 2.58 -10.99
C GLU A 253 -21.24 1.17 -10.73
N VAL A 254 -21.03 0.23 -11.64
CA VAL A 254 -21.39 -1.19 -11.42
C VAL A 254 -20.68 -1.72 -10.17
N TYR A 255 -19.38 -1.45 -10.01
CA TYR A 255 -18.62 -1.86 -8.82
C TYR A 255 -19.19 -1.24 -7.55
N LEU A 256 -19.46 0.08 -7.55
CA LEU A 256 -20.02 0.78 -6.40
C LEU A 256 -21.37 0.19 -5.97
N GLN A 257 -22.23 -0.17 -6.93
CA GLN A 257 -23.52 -0.76 -6.60
C GLN A 257 -23.42 -2.21 -6.12
N VAL A 258 -22.51 -3.00 -6.69
CA VAL A 258 -22.20 -4.37 -6.18
C VAL A 258 -21.66 -4.31 -4.74
N ILE A 259 -20.77 -3.36 -4.44
CA ILE A 259 -20.26 -3.16 -3.08
C ILE A 259 -21.40 -2.74 -2.14
N ALA A 260 -22.24 -1.78 -2.56
CA ALA A 260 -23.38 -1.34 -1.75
C ALA A 260 -24.33 -2.50 -1.41
N GLU A 261 -24.60 -3.39 -2.36
CA GLU A 261 -25.42 -4.57 -2.14
C GLU A 261 -24.75 -5.57 -1.18
N ALA A 262 -23.43 -5.80 -1.31
CA ALA A 262 -22.69 -6.63 -0.36
C ALA A 262 -22.79 -6.08 1.08
N LEU A 263 -22.64 -4.75 1.25
CA LEU A 263 -22.79 -4.08 2.55
C LEU A 263 -24.22 -4.17 3.08
N ALA A 264 -25.24 -4.03 2.22
CA ALA A 264 -26.65 -4.18 2.61
C ALA A 264 -26.97 -5.58 3.13
N GLN A 265 -26.23 -6.60 2.67
CA GLN A 265 -26.31 -7.98 3.17
C GLN A 265 -25.43 -8.23 4.42
N GLY A 266 -24.84 -7.20 5.02
CA GLY A 266 -23.96 -7.31 6.17
C GLY A 266 -22.60 -7.95 5.87
N LYS A 267 -22.16 -7.89 4.59
CA LYS A 267 -20.88 -8.42 4.13
C LYS A 267 -19.90 -7.29 3.84
N THR A 268 -18.63 -7.64 3.65
CA THR A 268 -17.56 -6.69 3.35
C THR A 268 -17.11 -6.81 1.89
N ALA A 269 -16.30 -5.85 1.40
CA ALA A 269 -15.85 -5.86 0.03
C ALA A 269 -14.38 -5.43 -0.13
N ILE A 270 -13.70 -6.02 -1.12
CA ILE A 270 -12.36 -5.63 -1.55
C ILE A 270 -12.43 -5.12 -2.99
N MET A 271 -11.87 -3.94 -3.24
CA MET A 271 -11.68 -3.36 -4.56
C MET A 271 -10.20 -3.19 -4.84
N LEU A 272 -9.69 -3.91 -5.82
CA LEU A 272 -8.32 -3.73 -6.31
C LEU A 272 -8.31 -2.85 -7.55
N VAL A 273 -7.43 -1.87 -7.55
CA VAL A 273 -7.14 -1.01 -8.70
C VAL A 273 -5.63 -1.03 -8.98
N PRO A 274 -5.19 -0.90 -10.24
CA PRO A 274 -3.78 -0.75 -10.53
C PRO A 274 -3.20 0.46 -9.78
N GLU A 275 -1.96 0.36 -9.33
CA GLU A 275 -1.34 1.41 -8.52
C GLU A 275 -1.30 2.77 -9.25
N ILE A 276 -1.07 2.74 -10.57
CA ILE A 276 -1.10 3.93 -11.44
C ILE A 276 -2.50 4.54 -11.59
N SER A 277 -3.55 3.75 -11.39
CA SER A 277 -4.96 4.17 -11.48
C SER A 277 -5.53 4.59 -10.13
N LEU A 278 -4.83 4.33 -9.01
CA LEU A 278 -5.27 4.71 -7.67
C LEU A 278 -5.00 6.21 -7.42
N THR A 279 -5.73 7.02 -8.16
CA THR A 279 -5.67 8.48 -8.05
C THR A 279 -6.61 9.01 -6.96
N PRO A 280 -6.38 10.23 -6.44
CA PRO A 280 -7.31 10.86 -5.51
C PRO A 280 -8.76 10.88 -6.03
N GLN A 281 -8.96 11.05 -7.34
CA GLN A 281 -10.31 11.04 -7.95
C GLN A 281 -11.01 9.68 -7.84
N VAL A 282 -10.27 8.58 -7.95
CA VAL A 282 -10.83 7.22 -7.79
C VAL A 282 -11.16 6.98 -6.33
N THR A 283 -10.23 7.26 -5.42
CA THR A 283 -10.46 7.09 -3.98
C THR A 283 -11.61 7.96 -3.47
N ASP A 284 -11.71 9.21 -3.94
CA ASP A 284 -12.80 10.13 -3.59
C ASP A 284 -14.19 9.58 -3.97
N ARG A 285 -14.32 8.82 -5.06
CA ARG A 285 -15.59 8.18 -5.44
C ARG A 285 -16.07 7.18 -4.39
N PHE A 286 -15.15 6.33 -3.89
CA PHE A 286 -15.47 5.34 -2.87
C PHE A 286 -15.75 6.00 -1.52
N ILE A 287 -14.92 6.97 -1.12
CA ILE A 287 -15.10 7.73 0.12
C ILE A 287 -16.42 8.52 0.09
N SER A 288 -16.72 9.18 -1.02
CA SER A 288 -17.99 9.93 -1.16
C SER A 288 -19.23 9.03 -1.14
N ARG A 289 -19.09 7.74 -1.49
CA ARG A 289 -20.19 6.78 -1.48
C ARG A 289 -20.37 6.07 -0.16
N PHE A 290 -19.27 5.69 0.50
CA PHE A 290 -19.28 4.81 1.67
C PHE A 290 -18.72 5.47 2.93
N GLY A 291 -18.22 6.70 2.85
CA GLY A 291 -17.72 7.46 4.00
C GLY A 291 -16.61 6.75 4.75
N ASP A 292 -16.72 6.77 6.07
CA ASP A 292 -15.72 6.20 6.99
C ASP A 292 -15.60 4.68 6.95
N GLN A 293 -16.51 3.99 6.25
CA GLN A 293 -16.44 2.55 6.05
C GLN A 293 -15.35 2.12 5.04
N VAL A 294 -14.67 3.07 4.40
CA VAL A 294 -13.60 2.80 3.42
C VAL A 294 -12.24 2.87 4.09
N ALA A 295 -11.40 1.88 3.84
CA ALA A 295 -9.96 1.91 4.09
C ALA A 295 -9.20 1.91 2.77
N ILE A 296 -8.15 2.74 2.68
CA ILE A 296 -7.32 2.88 1.47
C ILE A 296 -5.94 2.28 1.74
N LEU A 297 -5.50 1.32 0.91
CA LEU A 297 -4.22 0.63 1.06
C LEU A 297 -3.39 0.67 -0.23
N HIS A 298 -2.28 1.42 -0.22
CA HIS A 298 -1.34 1.50 -1.35
C HIS A 298 0.10 1.76 -0.91
N SER A 299 1.05 1.62 -1.84
CA SER A 299 2.50 1.74 -1.55
C SER A 299 2.90 3.15 -1.14
N GLY A 300 2.23 4.19 -1.63
CA GLY A 300 2.52 5.59 -1.34
C GLY A 300 2.18 6.04 0.10
N LEU A 301 1.45 5.23 0.87
CA LEU A 301 1.22 5.50 2.29
C LEU A 301 2.49 5.25 3.10
N SER A 302 2.74 6.08 4.11
CA SER A 302 3.75 5.81 5.12
C SER A 302 3.42 4.53 5.91
N ASP A 303 4.41 3.93 6.57
CA ASP A 303 4.20 2.73 7.37
C ASP A 303 3.17 2.95 8.50
N GLY A 304 3.15 4.17 9.09
CA GLY A 304 2.15 4.54 10.08
C GLY A 304 0.73 4.61 9.52
N GLU A 305 0.55 5.21 8.35
CA GLU A 305 -0.76 5.27 7.68
C GLU A 305 -1.25 3.89 7.27
N LYS A 306 -0.36 3.03 6.72
CA LYS A 306 -0.70 1.63 6.40
C LYS A 306 -1.16 0.86 7.63
N TYR A 307 -0.52 1.09 8.77
CA TYR A 307 -0.88 0.47 10.03
C TYR A 307 -2.24 0.96 10.56
N ASP A 308 -2.49 2.27 10.49
CA ASP A 308 -3.76 2.86 10.92
C ASP A 308 -4.93 2.35 10.05
N GLU A 309 -4.77 2.31 8.72
CA GLU A 309 -5.77 1.76 7.80
C GLU A 309 -5.99 0.26 8.02
N TRP A 310 -4.91 -0.51 8.24
CA TRP A 310 -4.99 -1.92 8.55
C TRP A 310 -5.77 -2.17 9.86
N ARG A 311 -5.49 -1.39 10.92
CA ARG A 311 -6.22 -1.47 12.20
C ARG A 311 -7.68 -1.09 12.07
N LYS A 312 -8.00 -0.12 11.22
CA LYS A 312 -9.37 0.27 10.91
C LYS A 312 -10.16 -0.90 10.33
N VAL A 313 -9.53 -1.68 9.45
CA VAL A 313 -10.10 -2.92 8.89
C VAL A 313 -10.19 -4.01 9.94
N GLU A 314 -9.12 -4.27 10.68
CA GLU A 314 -9.03 -5.32 11.69
C GLU A 314 -10.09 -5.15 12.79
N ARG A 315 -10.37 -3.90 13.19
CA ARG A 315 -11.41 -3.57 14.19
C ARG A 315 -12.84 -3.57 13.62
N GLY A 316 -13.02 -3.81 12.33
CA GLY A 316 -14.32 -3.78 11.67
C GLY A 316 -14.90 -2.38 11.46
N ALA A 317 -14.11 -1.31 11.69
CA ALA A 317 -14.52 0.06 11.42
C ALA A 317 -14.57 0.36 9.93
N ALA A 318 -13.75 -0.32 9.11
CA ALA A 318 -13.86 -0.30 7.66
C ALA A 318 -14.42 -1.63 7.16
N GLN A 319 -15.39 -1.55 6.27
CA GLN A 319 -16.05 -2.68 5.62
C GLN A 319 -15.73 -2.79 4.13
N VAL A 320 -15.15 -1.74 3.55
CA VAL A 320 -14.69 -1.67 2.17
C VAL A 320 -13.19 -1.35 2.16
N VAL A 321 -12.42 -2.19 1.50
CA VAL A 321 -10.99 -1.92 1.27
C VAL A 321 -10.78 -1.60 -0.20
N VAL A 322 -10.20 -0.44 -0.48
CA VAL A 322 -9.80 -0.03 -1.83
C VAL A 322 -8.27 0.09 -1.86
N GLY A 323 -7.63 -0.55 -2.82
CA GLY A 323 -6.18 -0.45 -2.85
C GLY A 323 -5.50 -1.14 -4.01
N ALA A 324 -4.17 -1.10 -3.98
CA ALA A 324 -3.33 -1.78 -4.95
C ALA A 324 -3.24 -3.30 -4.64
N ARG A 325 -2.42 -4.01 -5.41
CA ARG A 325 -2.22 -5.47 -5.31
C ARG A 325 -2.20 -6.03 -3.88
N SER A 326 -1.46 -5.41 -2.97
CA SER A 326 -1.30 -5.91 -1.59
C SER A 326 -2.56 -5.78 -0.72
N ALA A 327 -3.50 -4.92 -1.10
CA ALA A 327 -4.78 -4.76 -0.40
C ALA A 327 -5.62 -6.05 -0.40
N ILE A 328 -5.31 -7.01 -1.29
CA ILE A 328 -5.94 -8.34 -1.30
C ILE A 328 -5.71 -9.11 0.00
N PHE A 329 -4.72 -8.75 0.81
CA PHE A 329 -4.42 -9.39 2.10
C PHE A 329 -5.05 -8.67 3.30
N ALA A 330 -5.83 -7.60 3.08
CA ALA A 330 -6.51 -6.90 4.17
C ALA A 330 -7.31 -7.87 5.07
N PRO A 331 -7.30 -7.68 6.40
CA PRO A 331 -7.89 -8.63 7.36
C PRO A 331 -9.43 -8.53 7.43
N LEU A 332 -10.09 -8.27 6.30
CA LEU A 332 -11.55 -8.30 6.20
C LEU A 332 -12.06 -9.72 6.43
N THR A 333 -13.18 -9.81 7.11
CA THR A 333 -13.94 -11.04 7.32
C THR A 333 -15.30 -10.95 6.65
N ASN A 334 -15.96 -12.09 6.42
CA ASN A 334 -17.30 -12.15 5.81
C ASN A 334 -17.39 -11.38 4.47
N ILE A 335 -16.42 -11.61 3.57
CA ILE A 335 -16.34 -10.91 2.30
C ILE A 335 -17.51 -11.36 1.40
N GLY A 336 -18.24 -10.40 0.83
CA GLY A 336 -19.31 -10.63 -0.14
C GLY A 336 -18.89 -10.42 -1.58
N ALA A 337 -17.98 -9.47 -1.82
CA ALA A 337 -17.50 -9.14 -3.14
C ALA A 337 -15.99 -8.85 -3.15
N ILE A 338 -15.30 -9.38 -4.15
CA ILE A 338 -13.92 -9.04 -4.48
C ILE A 338 -13.91 -8.58 -5.93
N ILE A 339 -13.44 -7.37 -6.18
CA ILE A 339 -13.45 -6.74 -7.49
C ILE A 339 -12.02 -6.40 -7.87
N ILE A 340 -11.60 -6.73 -9.08
CA ILE A 340 -10.30 -6.38 -9.65
C ILE A 340 -10.56 -5.56 -10.91
N ASP A 341 -10.28 -4.27 -10.88
CA ASP A 341 -10.36 -3.41 -12.06
C ASP A 341 -9.08 -3.51 -12.90
N GLU A 342 -9.22 -3.33 -14.22
CA GLU A 342 -8.14 -3.53 -15.20
C GLU A 342 -7.37 -4.83 -14.95
N GLU A 343 -8.11 -5.97 -14.89
CA GLU A 343 -7.59 -7.29 -14.48
C GLU A 343 -6.39 -7.79 -15.30
N HIS A 344 -6.22 -7.22 -16.50
CA HIS A 344 -5.13 -7.54 -17.43
C HIS A 344 -3.78 -6.93 -17.01
N GLU A 345 -3.77 -5.99 -16.06
CA GLU A 345 -2.57 -5.28 -15.65
C GLU A 345 -1.53 -6.21 -15.00
N SER A 346 -0.31 -6.14 -15.52
CA SER A 346 0.82 -6.95 -15.04
C SER A 346 1.23 -6.63 -13.59
N SER A 347 0.90 -5.44 -13.10
CA SER A 347 1.20 -5.00 -11.73
C SER A 347 0.51 -5.84 -10.64
N TYR A 348 -0.51 -6.63 -10.99
CA TYR A 348 -1.13 -7.60 -10.09
C TYR A 348 -0.28 -8.85 -9.82
N LYS A 349 0.76 -9.08 -10.59
CA LYS A 349 1.80 -10.08 -10.31
C LYS A 349 2.91 -9.46 -9.48
N GLN A 350 3.32 -10.14 -8.41
CA GLN A 350 4.49 -9.75 -7.62
C GLN A 350 5.75 -10.43 -8.15
N ASP A 351 6.78 -9.63 -8.48
CA ASP A 351 8.04 -10.14 -9.02
C ASP A 351 8.99 -10.68 -7.94
N SER A 352 8.93 -10.08 -6.74
CA SER A 352 9.70 -10.52 -5.59
C SER A 352 8.99 -11.60 -4.79
N ASN A 353 9.74 -12.36 -3.98
CA ASN A 353 9.18 -13.40 -3.11
C ASN A 353 8.34 -12.78 -1.96
N PRO A 354 7.11 -13.29 -1.74
CA PRO A 354 6.39 -14.37 -2.44
C PRO A 354 5.82 -13.90 -3.80
N ARG A 355 6.03 -14.68 -4.86
CA ARG A 355 5.65 -14.32 -6.22
C ARG A 355 4.18 -14.67 -6.51
N TYR A 356 3.25 -14.12 -5.76
CA TYR A 356 1.82 -14.34 -5.96
C TYR A 356 1.24 -13.44 -7.07
N HIS A 357 0.09 -13.84 -7.57
CA HIS A 357 -0.76 -13.03 -8.43
C HIS A 357 -2.06 -12.70 -7.67
N ALA A 358 -2.44 -11.40 -7.60
CA ALA A 358 -3.61 -10.99 -6.82
C ALA A 358 -4.91 -11.68 -7.25
N ARG A 359 -5.08 -11.99 -8.54
CA ARG A 359 -6.24 -12.74 -9.05
C ARG A 359 -6.33 -14.16 -8.45
N GLU A 360 -5.21 -14.86 -8.29
CA GLU A 360 -5.18 -16.19 -7.66
C GLU A 360 -5.55 -16.10 -6.17
N VAL A 361 -5.01 -15.11 -5.48
CA VAL A 361 -5.37 -14.85 -4.08
C VAL A 361 -6.86 -14.52 -3.96
N ALA A 362 -7.38 -13.68 -4.86
CA ALA A 362 -8.79 -13.30 -4.90
C ALA A 362 -9.72 -14.52 -5.13
N LEU A 363 -9.33 -15.44 -6.02
CA LEU A 363 -10.06 -16.69 -6.23
C LEU A 363 -10.14 -17.54 -4.95
N LEU A 364 -9.02 -17.73 -4.26
CA LEU A 364 -8.99 -18.47 -3.00
C LEU A 364 -9.85 -17.79 -1.93
N ARG A 365 -9.72 -16.48 -1.77
CA ARG A 365 -10.51 -15.71 -0.79
C ARG A 365 -12.01 -15.73 -1.13
N ALA A 366 -12.35 -15.62 -2.43
CA ALA A 366 -13.73 -15.71 -2.87
C ALA A 366 -14.33 -17.08 -2.57
N GLN A 367 -13.59 -18.16 -2.78
CA GLN A 367 -14.02 -19.53 -2.42
C GLN A 367 -14.22 -19.69 -0.90
N TYR A 368 -13.28 -19.20 -0.09
CA TYR A 368 -13.37 -19.29 1.36
C TYR A 368 -14.59 -18.56 1.93
N ASN A 369 -14.85 -17.35 1.45
CA ASN A 369 -15.91 -16.46 1.95
C ASN A 369 -17.25 -16.62 1.23
N GLN A 370 -17.35 -17.48 0.20
CA GLN A 370 -18.52 -17.56 -0.70
C GLN A 370 -18.82 -16.18 -1.32
N ALA A 371 -17.76 -15.45 -1.68
CA ALA A 371 -17.83 -14.12 -2.27
C ALA A 371 -17.92 -14.20 -3.80
N VAL A 372 -18.54 -13.21 -4.43
CA VAL A 372 -18.42 -13.05 -5.88
C VAL A 372 -17.08 -12.40 -6.22
N LEU A 373 -16.36 -12.97 -7.20
CA LEU A 373 -15.18 -12.36 -7.80
C LEU A 373 -15.55 -11.72 -9.13
N VAL A 374 -15.31 -10.41 -9.25
CA VAL A 374 -15.51 -9.64 -10.47
C VAL A 374 -14.16 -9.20 -11.03
N LEU A 375 -13.92 -9.56 -12.28
CA LEU A 375 -12.75 -9.18 -13.07
C LEU A 375 -13.18 -8.17 -14.13
N GLY A 376 -12.86 -6.90 -13.95
CA GLY A 376 -13.27 -5.83 -14.84
C GLY A 376 -12.15 -5.38 -15.76
N SER A 377 -12.45 -5.14 -17.03
CA SER A 377 -11.50 -4.57 -17.99
C SER A 377 -12.20 -4.02 -19.23
N ALA A 378 -11.57 -3.06 -19.90
CA ALA A 378 -11.93 -2.68 -21.27
C ALA A 378 -11.23 -3.58 -22.31
N THR A 379 -10.10 -4.16 -21.92
CA THR A 379 -9.23 -5.01 -22.74
C THR A 379 -8.80 -6.24 -21.94
N PRO A 380 -9.72 -7.18 -21.69
CA PRO A 380 -9.45 -8.35 -20.86
C PRO A 380 -8.23 -9.15 -21.33
N SER A 381 -7.52 -9.78 -20.40
CA SER A 381 -6.46 -10.72 -20.74
C SER A 381 -7.00 -11.88 -21.59
N LEU A 382 -6.17 -12.41 -22.49
CA LEU A 382 -6.56 -13.55 -23.35
C LEU A 382 -7.02 -14.75 -22.52
N GLU A 383 -6.39 -14.98 -21.39
CA GLU A 383 -6.73 -16.05 -20.46
C GLU A 383 -8.12 -15.88 -19.86
N SER A 384 -8.46 -14.66 -19.39
CA SER A 384 -9.78 -14.38 -18.83
C SER A 384 -10.86 -14.44 -19.88
N ARG A 385 -10.60 -13.91 -21.07
CA ARG A 385 -11.54 -13.97 -22.20
C ARG A 385 -11.78 -15.41 -22.68
N ALA A 386 -10.72 -16.22 -22.74
CA ALA A 386 -10.84 -17.65 -23.09
C ALA A 386 -11.65 -18.43 -22.04
N ARG A 387 -11.44 -18.14 -20.74
CA ARG A 387 -12.23 -18.77 -19.67
C ARG A 387 -13.70 -18.37 -19.75
N ALA A 388 -14.01 -17.12 -20.06
CA ALA A 388 -15.37 -16.65 -20.27
C ALA A 388 -16.01 -17.33 -21.49
N SER A 389 -15.29 -17.45 -22.62
CA SER A 389 -15.78 -18.14 -23.84
C SER A 389 -16.08 -19.63 -23.62
N ARG A 390 -15.39 -20.25 -22.65
CA ARG A 390 -15.58 -21.66 -22.28
C ARG A 390 -16.59 -21.86 -21.16
N GLY A 391 -17.24 -20.79 -20.67
CA GLY A 391 -18.19 -20.87 -19.58
C GLY A 391 -17.55 -21.15 -18.20
N VAL A 392 -16.23 -20.99 -18.05
CA VAL A 392 -15.52 -21.09 -16.76
C VAL A 392 -15.73 -19.81 -15.95
N TYR A 393 -15.78 -18.65 -16.62
CA TYR A 393 -16.20 -17.39 -16.06
C TYR A 393 -17.57 -17.01 -16.62
N ASP A 394 -18.40 -16.42 -15.80
CA ASP A 394 -19.62 -15.76 -16.27
C ASP A 394 -19.24 -14.48 -17.02
N PHE A 395 -19.95 -14.15 -18.08
CA PHE A 395 -19.58 -13.06 -18.96
C PHE A 395 -20.64 -11.96 -18.97
N GLN A 396 -20.23 -10.75 -18.62
CA GLN A 396 -21.07 -9.56 -18.68
C GLN A 396 -20.42 -8.52 -19.58
N LEU A 397 -21.18 -7.96 -20.53
CA LEU A 397 -20.70 -6.98 -21.50
C LEU A 397 -21.41 -5.63 -21.33
N LEU A 398 -20.60 -4.56 -21.23
CA LEU A 398 -21.06 -3.18 -21.30
C LEU A 398 -20.58 -2.58 -22.63
N SER A 399 -21.37 -2.71 -23.68
CA SER A 399 -21.00 -2.31 -25.04
C SER A 399 -21.15 -0.80 -25.26
N LYS A 400 -22.00 -0.14 -24.46
CA LYS A 400 -22.35 1.28 -24.61
C LYS A 400 -21.60 2.16 -23.61
N ARG A 401 -21.22 3.36 -24.04
CA ARG A 401 -20.72 4.39 -23.12
C ARG A 401 -21.82 4.89 -22.21
N ALA A 402 -21.49 5.20 -20.96
CA ALA A 402 -22.43 5.77 -19.99
C ALA A 402 -22.95 7.16 -20.43
N ASN A 403 -22.09 7.95 -21.09
CA ASN A 403 -22.51 9.20 -21.75
C ASN A 403 -22.91 8.91 -23.19
N PRO A 404 -24.20 9.02 -23.55
CA PRO A 404 -24.70 8.73 -24.90
C PRO A 404 -24.14 9.66 -25.98
N LEU A 405 -23.65 10.85 -25.59
CA LEU A 405 -23.04 11.82 -26.51
C LEU A 405 -21.57 11.50 -26.82
N ALA A 406 -20.94 10.62 -26.04
CA ALA A 406 -19.56 10.25 -26.24
C ALA A 406 -19.41 9.21 -27.36
N GLN A 407 -18.81 9.61 -28.47
CA GLN A 407 -18.54 8.72 -29.60
C GLN A 407 -17.18 8.03 -29.44
N ILE A 408 -17.06 6.83 -30.01
CA ILE A 408 -15.77 6.15 -30.13
C ILE A 408 -14.99 6.89 -31.24
N PRO A 409 -13.72 7.28 -31.01
CA PRO A 409 -12.92 7.93 -32.03
C PRO A 409 -12.70 7.00 -33.23
N GLN A 410 -12.62 7.56 -34.42
CA GLN A 410 -12.17 6.83 -35.59
C GLN A 410 -10.68 6.51 -35.43
N VAL A 411 -10.32 5.26 -35.73
CA VAL A 411 -8.92 4.79 -35.68
C VAL A 411 -8.45 4.57 -37.11
N GLU A 412 -7.39 5.27 -37.48
CA GLU A 412 -6.67 5.05 -38.73
C GLU A 412 -5.35 4.36 -38.45
N VAL A 413 -5.10 3.24 -39.15
CA VAL A 413 -3.86 2.48 -39.03
C VAL A 413 -2.95 2.89 -40.19
N VAL A 414 -1.82 3.52 -39.89
CA VAL A 414 -0.85 3.98 -40.86
C VAL A 414 0.37 3.06 -40.83
N ASP A 415 0.70 2.42 -41.96
CA ASP A 415 1.87 1.57 -42.04
C ASP A 415 3.13 2.44 -42.20
N PHE A 416 4.04 2.34 -41.26
CA PHE A 416 5.29 3.11 -41.27
C PHE A 416 6.20 2.73 -42.43
N ARG A 417 6.07 1.51 -42.96
CA ARG A 417 6.87 1.01 -44.08
C ARG A 417 6.63 1.78 -45.36
N ASP A 418 5.44 2.34 -45.57
CA ASP A 418 5.07 3.13 -46.76
C ASP A 418 5.85 4.46 -46.85
N TYR A 419 6.48 4.86 -45.75
CA TYR A 419 7.20 6.13 -45.61
C TYR A 419 8.72 5.95 -45.44
N ILE A 420 9.24 4.71 -45.51
CA ILE A 420 10.67 4.43 -45.43
C ILE A 420 11.36 5.04 -46.62
N GLY A 421 12.31 5.95 -46.38
CA GLY A 421 13.11 6.60 -47.42
C GLY A 421 12.58 7.96 -47.91
N GLN A 422 11.40 8.38 -47.53
CA GLN A 422 10.85 9.69 -47.89
C GLN A 422 11.25 10.82 -46.91
N HIS A 423 11.54 10.49 -45.67
CA HIS A 423 11.98 11.45 -44.67
C HIS A 423 13.10 10.86 -43.79
N GLU A 424 14.21 11.58 -43.71
CA GLU A 424 15.32 11.20 -42.82
C GLU A 424 14.88 11.31 -41.36
N ALA A 425 14.94 10.16 -40.66
CA ALA A 425 14.98 10.04 -39.20
C ALA A 425 13.78 10.59 -38.35
N SER A 426 12.58 10.72 -38.90
CA SER A 426 11.41 11.09 -38.12
C SER A 426 10.83 9.85 -37.42
N ASN A 427 10.44 10.01 -36.14
CA ASN A 427 9.66 9.02 -35.41
C ASN A 427 8.15 9.14 -35.69
N PHE A 428 7.74 10.05 -36.56
CA PHE A 428 6.37 10.33 -36.92
C PHE A 428 6.20 10.23 -38.43
N THR A 429 5.07 9.68 -38.86
CA THR A 429 4.69 9.67 -40.29
C THR A 429 4.22 11.06 -40.70
N PRO A 430 4.34 11.44 -42.00
CA PRO A 430 3.82 12.70 -42.51
C PRO A 430 2.34 12.90 -42.16
N VAL A 431 1.52 11.86 -42.30
CA VAL A 431 0.08 11.89 -42.00
C VAL A 431 -0.15 12.29 -40.54
N LEU A 432 0.66 11.75 -39.62
CA LEU A 432 0.52 12.10 -38.19
C LEU A 432 0.95 13.55 -37.93
N LEU A 433 2.02 14.02 -38.59
CA LEU A 433 2.48 15.41 -38.46
C LEU A 433 1.45 16.41 -39.00
N GLU A 434 0.84 16.11 -40.14
CA GLU A 434 -0.27 16.91 -40.70
C GLU A 434 -1.48 16.94 -39.77
N ALA A 435 -1.86 15.80 -39.19
CA ALA A 435 -2.96 15.73 -38.22
C ALA A 435 -2.67 16.51 -36.95
N ILE A 436 -1.42 16.50 -36.47
CA ILE A 436 -0.99 17.30 -35.31
C ILE A 436 -1.08 18.78 -35.62
N GLN A 437 -0.58 19.19 -36.80
CA GLN A 437 -0.60 20.60 -37.23
C GLN A 437 -2.05 21.11 -37.36
N ASP A 438 -2.92 20.31 -38.00
CA ASP A 438 -4.34 20.68 -38.15
C ASP A 438 -5.05 20.89 -36.77
N ARG A 439 -4.72 20.06 -35.77
CA ARG A 439 -5.27 20.26 -34.42
C ARG A 439 -4.72 21.51 -33.74
N LEU A 440 -3.43 21.77 -33.89
CA LEU A 440 -2.80 23.01 -33.39
C LEU A 440 -3.40 24.25 -34.00
N ASP A 441 -3.61 24.25 -35.33
CA ASP A 441 -4.20 25.38 -36.07
C ASP A 441 -5.65 25.66 -35.63
N LYS A 442 -6.37 24.63 -35.17
CA LYS A 442 -7.73 24.73 -34.61
C LYS A 442 -7.75 25.07 -33.11
N GLY A 443 -6.60 25.20 -32.46
CA GLY A 443 -6.49 25.41 -31.01
C GLY A 443 -6.92 24.19 -30.17
N GLU A 444 -6.89 22.98 -30.75
CA GLU A 444 -7.23 21.72 -30.10
C GLU A 444 -5.97 21.03 -29.54
N GLN A 445 -6.18 20.03 -28.69
CA GLN A 445 -5.10 19.30 -28.04
C GLN A 445 -4.78 17.98 -28.75
N THR A 446 -3.51 17.59 -28.71
CA THR A 446 -3.04 16.30 -29.21
C THR A 446 -2.38 15.51 -28.11
N VAL A 447 -2.76 14.23 -27.94
CA VAL A 447 -2.14 13.30 -27.00
C VAL A 447 -1.30 12.30 -27.77
N LEU A 448 0.02 12.29 -27.53
CA LEU A 448 0.95 11.34 -28.12
C LEU A 448 1.25 10.23 -27.13
N MET A 449 0.94 8.99 -27.49
CA MET A 449 1.26 7.81 -26.69
C MET A 449 2.61 7.24 -27.10
N LEU A 450 3.59 7.32 -26.22
CA LEU A 450 4.90 6.69 -26.36
C LEU A 450 5.02 5.58 -25.31
N ASN A 451 5.05 4.33 -25.75
CA ASN A 451 5.16 3.19 -24.85
C ASN A 451 6.61 2.92 -24.39
N ARG A 452 7.38 3.98 -24.09
CA ARG A 452 8.77 3.89 -23.64
C ARG A 452 9.05 4.83 -22.47
N ARG A 453 9.69 4.29 -21.42
CA ARG A 453 10.31 5.09 -20.37
C ARG A 453 11.77 5.36 -20.72
N GLY A 454 12.23 6.61 -20.59
CA GLY A 454 13.59 7.03 -20.89
C GLY A 454 13.79 7.45 -22.34
N TYR A 455 14.99 7.98 -22.64
CA TYR A 455 15.33 8.54 -23.97
C TYR A 455 15.44 7.45 -25.04
N SER A 456 16.16 6.36 -24.75
CA SER A 456 16.24 5.18 -25.60
C SER A 456 16.51 3.92 -24.79
N SER A 457 15.80 2.84 -25.09
CA SER A 457 15.98 1.54 -24.42
C SER A 457 17.15 0.72 -24.94
N PHE A 458 17.79 1.16 -26.03
CA PHE A 458 18.98 0.54 -26.61
C PHE A 458 19.70 1.51 -27.52
N VAL A 459 20.97 1.22 -27.75
CA VAL A 459 21.81 1.87 -28.74
C VAL A 459 22.18 0.83 -29.80
N MET A 460 21.91 1.13 -31.07
CA MET A 460 22.07 0.20 -32.20
C MET A 460 22.94 0.78 -33.30
N CYS A 461 23.80 -0.05 -33.85
CA CYS A 461 24.50 0.30 -35.07
C CYS A 461 23.60 0.18 -36.30
N ARG A 462 23.52 1.23 -37.13
CA ARG A 462 22.71 1.24 -38.38
C ARG A 462 23.24 0.35 -39.47
N GLU A 463 24.54 0.07 -39.49
CA GLU A 463 25.16 -0.72 -40.54
C GLU A 463 25.09 -2.22 -40.29
N CYS A 464 25.37 -2.66 -39.07
CA CYS A 464 25.41 -4.09 -38.76
C CYS A 464 24.28 -4.58 -37.83
N GLY A 465 23.41 -3.67 -37.38
CA GLY A 465 22.29 -4.02 -36.50
C GLY A 465 22.66 -4.40 -35.06
N THR A 466 23.94 -4.37 -34.69
CA THR A 466 24.40 -4.74 -33.35
C THR A 466 23.82 -3.78 -32.32
N VAL A 467 23.14 -4.37 -31.31
CA VAL A 467 22.63 -3.67 -30.13
C VAL A 467 23.64 -3.81 -29.00
N ASP A 468 23.89 -2.73 -28.31
CA ASP A 468 24.84 -2.72 -27.20
C ASP A 468 24.22 -3.34 -25.95
N SER A 469 24.76 -4.47 -25.49
CA SER A 469 24.25 -5.30 -24.41
C SER A 469 25.10 -5.22 -23.15
N CYS A 470 24.47 -5.51 -22.01
CA CYS A 470 25.16 -5.61 -20.73
C CYS A 470 26.04 -6.87 -20.68
N PRO A 471 27.33 -6.76 -20.33
CA PRO A 471 28.22 -7.90 -20.28
C PRO A 471 27.87 -8.92 -19.19
N ASN A 472 27.05 -8.51 -18.19
CA ASN A 472 26.70 -9.36 -17.06
C ASN A 472 25.32 -10.01 -17.18
N CYS A 473 24.38 -9.38 -17.94
CA CYS A 473 22.97 -9.78 -17.97
C CYS A 473 22.46 -10.12 -19.37
N ASP A 474 23.27 -9.88 -20.41
CA ASP A 474 22.93 -10.11 -21.82
C ASP A 474 21.65 -9.41 -22.30
N ILE A 475 21.28 -8.30 -21.64
CA ILE A 475 20.16 -7.43 -22.03
C ILE A 475 20.68 -6.12 -22.59
N SER A 476 19.89 -5.46 -23.44
CA SER A 476 20.23 -4.15 -23.98
C SER A 476 20.44 -3.11 -22.89
N LEU A 477 21.46 -2.25 -23.07
CA LEU A 477 21.72 -1.14 -22.18
C LEU A 477 20.81 0.06 -22.53
N THR A 478 20.22 0.67 -21.51
CA THR A 478 19.36 1.84 -21.65
C THR A 478 20.19 3.13 -21.65
N LEU A 479 19.94 4.01 -22.59
CA LEU A 479 20.60 5.30 -22.70
C LEU A 479 19.96 6.34 -21.78
N HIS A 480 20.76 6.97 -20.93
CA HIS A 480 20.40 8.11 -20.11
C HIS A 480 21.12 9.37 -20.63
N MET A 481 20.36 10.32 -21.20
CA MET A 481 20.94 11.52 -21.81
C MET A 481 21.36 12.57 -20.78
N ASP A 482 20.75 12.59 -19.61
CA ASP A 482 21.10 13.46 -18.49
C ASP A 482 22.52 13.19 -17.98
N THR A 483 22.88 11.91 -17.85
CA THR A 483 24.21 11.47 -17.42
C THR A 483 25.14 11.11 -18.57
N LYS A 484 24.65 11.07 -19.82
CA LYS A 484 25.37 10.59 -21.03
C LYS A 484 25.96 9.20 -20.86
N THR A 485 25.24 8.32 -20.14
CA THR A 485 25.67 6.95 -19.87
C THR A 485 24.66 5.93 -20.37
N MET A 486 25.13 4.72 -20.58
CA MET A 486 24.33 3.55 -20.87
C MET A 486 24.32 2.65 -19.64
N ASN A 487 23.13 2.40 -19.10
CA ASN A 487 22.95 1.69 -17.82
C ASN A 487 22.16 0.41 -18.00
N CYS A 488 22.57 -0.62 -17.28
CA CYS A 488 21.80 -1.83 -17.09
C CYS A 488 20.89 -1.67 -15.86
N HIS A 489 19.58 -1.66 -16.03
CA HIS A 489 18.63 -1.57 -14.94
C HIS A 489 18.49 -2.86 -14.11
N TYR A 490 19.19 -3.93 -14.54
CA TYR A 490 19.17 -5.24 -13.83
C TYR A 490 20.29 -5.36 -12.80
N CYS A 491 21.53 -5.05 -13.21
CA CYS A 491 22.71 -5.21 -12.34
C CYS A 491 23.42 -3.90 -11.99
N GLY A 492 22.92 -2.74 -12.48
CA GLY A 492 23.55 -1.45 -12.24
C GLY A 492 24.82 -1.19 -13.05
N PHE A 493 25.22 -2.08 -13.98
CA PHE A 493 26.35 -1.83 -14.87
C PHE A 493 26.15 -0.55 -15.65
N SER A 494 27.17 0.31 -15.70
CA SER A 494 27.14 1.58 -16.41
C SER A 494 28.38 1.74 -17.29
N LYS A 495 28.21 2.28 -18.49
CA LYS A 495 29.31 2.67 -19.36
C LYS A 495 28.98 3.93 -20.17
N ASN A 496 30.00 4.58 -20.71
CA ASN A 496 29.82 5.73 -21.59
C ASN A 496 29.26 5.30 -22.96
N ILE A 497 28.61 6.25 -23.65
CA ILE A 497 28.09 6.03 -24.98
C ILE A 497 29.25 5.72 -25.94
N PRO A 498 29.23 4.61 -26.71
CA PRO A 498 30.27 4.27 -27.63
C PRO A 498 30.31 5.26 -28.81
N GLN A 499 31.50 5.70 -29.19
CA GLN A 499 31.70 6.58 -30.37
C GLN A 499 31.69 5.80 -31.67
N SER A 500 31.92 4.50 -31.64
CA SER A 500 31.88 3.60 -32.77
C SER A 500 31.33 2.24 -32.38
N CYS A 501 30.78 1.53 -33.33
CA CYS A 501 30.21 0.20 -33.12
C CYS A 501 31.30 -0.79 -32.66
N PRO A 502 31.11 -1.51 -31.55
CA PRO A 502 32.10 -2.50 -31.08
C PRO A 502 32.27 -3.67 -32.04
N ASN A 503 31.29 -3.94 -32.92
CA ASN A 503 31.31 -5.06 -33.86
C ASN A 503 31.92 -4.70 -35.24
N CYS A 504 31.50 -3.56 -35.84
CA CYS A 504 31.92 -3.22 -37.18
C CYS A 504 32.70 -1.89 -37.30
N ALA A 505 33.04 -1.28 -36.17
CA ALA A 505 33.74 0.02 -36.06
C ALA A 505 33.06 1.20 -36.75
N SER A 506 31.85 1.05 -37.27
CA SER A 506 31.04 2.12 -37.85
C SER A 506 30.74 3.21 -36.85
N ARG A 507 30.71 4.47 -37.26
CA ARG A 507 30.25 5.61 -36.46
C ARG A 507 28.74 5.86 -36.56
N SER A 508 28.02 5.08 -37.37
CA SER A 508 26.61 5.21 -37.63
C SER A 508 25.79 4.57 -36.49
N ILE A 509 25.86 5.16 -35.31
CA ILE A 509 25.15 4.70 -34.10
C ILE A 509 23.86 5.49 -33.95
N ARG A 510 22.74 4.77 -33.71
CA ARG A 510 21.41 5.36 -33.44
C ARG A 510 21.01 5.11 -31.97
N TYR A 511 20.40 6.13 -31.40
CA TYR A 511 19.80 6.12 -30.09
C TYR A 511 18.29 5.93 -30.19
#